data_f712ab9d89a96c9336cc1a3dc0f7e2a7
#
_entry.id   f712ab9d89a96c9336cc1a3dc0f7e2a7
#
_cell.length_a   1.000
_cell.length_b   1.000
_cell.length_c   1.000
_cell.angle_alpha   90.00
_cell.angle_beta   90.00
_cell.angle_gamma   90.00
#
_symmetry.space_group_name_H-M   'P 1'
#
loop_
_entity.id
_entity.type
_entity.pdbx_description
1 polymer ?
#
loop_
_entity_poly.entity_id
_entity_poly.type
_entity_poly.pdbx_seq_one_letter_code
_entity_poly.pdbx_strand_id
1 'polypeptide(L)'
;MSIGNTALKETYGAIDYAKSKDVEFIELRFDTIVETSRLNCPDGKSGDNSDEESVLTEIKKIILYAKDKGIKTIGTNRDAFYESNRRVSFLEKQKFAKRRNDAEIEENGGKSTLNAVNNINGAASQHEPERIKFLKSAIEAGIDICDIELDILERKTIKDFIEFAHSKKSQVILSVHDFNGRIDLLDAVKYYLDSSYFEADYFKLSDTVISDEDVLSVSEKNIKIRSIKSAGEKVFPEFIIFGMGKKGALTRASSLINGSYLAYCSSPFGITAPGQIDPDDLYETVKFLNKTAQ
;
A
#
# COMPACT_ATOMS: atom_id res chain seq x y z
N MET A 1 -10.93 -6.00 3.24
CA MET A 1 -10.44 -6.39 4.60
C MET A 1 -8.96 -6.69 4.51
N SER A 2 -8.16 -6.28 5.49
CA SER A 2 -6.73 -6.56 5.48
C SER A 2 -6.41 -7.74 6.40
N ILE A 3 -5.58 -8.67 5.90
CA ILE A 3 -5.16 -9.90 6.59
C ILE A 3 -3.65 -9.86 6.76
N GLY A 4 -3.19 -9.89 8.00
CA GLY A 4 -1.78 -9.91 8.36
C GLY A 4 -1.62 -10.19 9.85
N ASN A 5 -0.38 -10.31 10.33
CA ASN A 5 -0.08 -10.70 11.70
C ASN A 5 -0.72 -12.05 12.10
N THR A 6 -0.89 -12.93 11.14
CA THR A 6 -1.53 -14.23 11.29
C THR A 6 -0.73 -15.30 10.56
N ALA A 7 -0.82 -16.54 11.01
CA ALA A 7 -0.16 -17.64 10.32
C ALA A 7 -0.87 -18.01 9.02
N LEU A 8 -0.14 -18.59 8.06
CA LEU A 8 -0.69 -19.01 6.76
C LEU A 8 -1.96 -19.87 6.90
N LYS A 9 -2.02 -20.76 7.89
CA LYS A 9 -3.19 -21.61 8.13
C LYS A 9 -4.43 -20.84 8.60
N GLU A 10 -4.24 -19.77 9.37
CA GLU A 10 -5.33 -18.94 9.89
C GLU A 10 -5.92 -18.03 8.81
N THR A 11 -5.16 -17.79 7.74
CA THR A 11 -5.59 -16.97 6.60
C THR A 11 -6.84 -17.54 5.93
N TYR A 12 -7.02 -18.84 5.91
CA TYR A 12 -8.25 -19.48 5.38
C TYR A 12 -9.49 -19.09 6.19
N GLY A 13 -9.38 -19.10 7.53
CA GLY A 13 -10.46 -18.64 8.41
C GLY A 13 -10.79 -17.16 8.22
N ALA A 14 -9.76 -16.33 7.99
CA ALA A 14 -9.96 -14.92 7.67
C ALA A 14 -10.66 -14.70 6.32
N ILE A 15 -10.40 -15.54 5.31
CA ILE A 15 -11.09 -15.51 4.03
C ILE A 15 -12.56 -15.94 4.19
N ASP A 16 -12.83 -16.99 4.96
CA ASP A 16 -14.22 -17.43 5.24
C ASP A 16 -14.99 -16.35 6.02
N TYR A 17 -14.35 -15.68 6.97
CA TYR A 17 -14.94 -14.54 7.65
C TYR A 17 -15.23 -13.39 6.68
N ALA A 18 -14.28 -13.02 5.82
CA ALA A 18 -14.48 -11.99 4.80
C ALA A 18 -15.69 -12.34 3.90
N LYS A 19 -15.81 -13.59 3.49
CA LYS A 19 -16.96 -14.06 2.70
C LYS A 19 -18.29 -13.93 3.46
N SER A 20 -18.30 -14.24 4.76
CA SER A 20 -19.49 -14.12 5.60
C SER A 20 -19.97 -12.67 5.80
N LYS A 21 -19.08 -11.70 5.54
CA LYS A 21 -19.30 -10.24 5.64
C LYS A 21 -19.49 -9.57 4.28
N ASP A 22 -19.66 -10.31 3.21
CA ASP A 22 -19.76 -9.82 1.83
C ASP A 22 -18.60 -8.87 1.44
N VAL A 23 -17.40 -9.11 1.97
CA VAL A 23 -16.20 -8.35 1.63
C VAL A 23 -15.74 -8.74 0.22
N GLU A 24 -15.63 -7.76 -0.68
CA GLU A 24 -15.25 -7.98 -2.07
C GLU A 24 -13.73 -8.18 -2.23
N PHE A 25 -12.92 -7.48 -1.43
CA PHE A 25 -11.47 -7.49 -1.52
C PHE A 25 -10.81 -7.89 -0.20
N ILE A 26 -9.80 -8.75 -0.27
CA ILE A 26 -8.88 -8.98 0.85
C ILE A 26 -7.48 -8.52 0.48
N GLU A 27 -6.81 -7.85 1.41
CA GLU A 27 -5.37 -7.57 1.32
C GLU A 27 -4.61 -8.64 2.10
N LEU A 28 -3.67 -9.29 1.44
CA LEU A 28 -2.74 -10.25 2.02
C LEU A 28 -1.41 -9.53 2.29
N ARG A 29 -1.12 -9.26 3.56
CA ARG A 29 0.14 -8.66 4.02
C ARG A 29 1.22 -9.73 4.11
N PHE A 30 1.88 -10.01 2.99
CA PHE A 30 2.87 -11.07 2.89
C PHE A 30 4.04 -10.89 3.85
N ASP A 31 4.48 -9.65 4.07
CA ASP A 31 5.52 -9.29 5.04
C ASP A 31 5.20 -9.84 6.44
N THR A 32 3.98 -9.62 6.92
CA THR A 32 3.57 -10.01 8.28
C THR A 32 3.08 -11.46 8.37
N ILE A 33 2.44 -12.00 7.33
CA ILE A 33 1.98 -13.40 7.27
C ILE A 33 3.18 -14.36 7.26
N VAL A 34 4.18 -14.07 6.43
CA VAL A 34 5.39 -14.91 6.31
C VAL A 34 6.22 -14.87 7.59
N GLU A 35 6.41 -13.67 8.17
CA GLU A 35 7.12 -13.51 9.44
C GLU A 35 6.46 -14.29 10.58
N THR A 36 5.14 -14.14 10.75
CA THR A 36 4.37 -14.86 11.76
C THR A 36 4.44 -16.39 11.57
N SER A 37 4.45 -16.84 10.32
CA SER A 37 4.56 -18.26 10.00
C SER A 37 5.93 -18.83 10.37
N ARG A 38 7.01 -18.06 10.18
CA ARG A 38 8.38 -18.45 10.58
C ARG A 38 8.54 -18.52 12.10
N LEU A 39 7.97 -17.56 12.83
CA LEU A 39 8.00 -17.52 14.30
C LEU A 39 7.27 -18.71 14.94
N ASN A 40 6.26 -19.24 14.28
CA ASN A 40 5.46 -20.37 14.75
C ASN A 40 6.02 -21.75 14.35
N CYS A 41 7.18 -21.83 13.68
CA CYS A 41 7.86 -23.09 13.38
C CYS A 41 8.63 -23.62 14.62
N PRO A 42 8.30 -24.82 15.14
CA PRO A 42 8.89 -25.32 16.41
C PRO A 42 10.38 -25.64 16.35
N ASP A 43 10.96 -25.76 15.17
CA ASP A 43 12.31 -26.34 14.97
C ASP A 43 13.44 -25.31 14.78
N GLY A 44 13.17 -24.00 14.87
CA GLY A 44 14.19 -22.93 14.88
C GLY A 44 15.17 -22.92 13.69
N LYS A 45 14.90 -23.66 12.62
CA LYS A 45 15.73 -23.69 11.42
C LYS A 45 15.22 -22.64 10.43
N SER A 46 15.71 -21.43 10.59
CA SER A 46 15.57 -20.38 9.58
C SER A 46 16.78 -20.42 8.63
N GLY A 47 16.56 -20.55 7.34
CA GLY A 47 17.59 -20.20 6.38
C GLY A 47 17.90 -21.13 5.21
N ASP A 48 16.95 -21.87 4.67
CA ASP A 48 17.19 -22.61 3.44
C ASP A 48 16.17 -22.22 2.34
N ASN A 49 16.59 -22.17 1.06
CA ASN A 49 15.73 -21.84 -0.10
C ASN A 49 14.48 -22.73 -0.22
N SER A 50 14.47 -23.89 0.43
CA SER A 50 13.31 -24.77 0.55
C SER A 50 12.11 -24.13 1.25
N ASP A 51 12.35 -23.17 2.15
CA ASP A 51 11.30 -22.48 2.90
C ASP A 51 10.55 -21.46 2.03
N GLU A 52 11.24 -20.75 1.12
CA GLU A 52 10.63 -19.76 0.23
C GLU A 52 9.68 -20.41 -0.79
N GLU A 53 10.08 -21.52 -1.40
CA GLU A 53 9.25 -22.28 -2.34
C GLU A 53 8.00 -22.86 -1.67
N SER A 54 8.16 -23.36 -0.43
CA SER A 54 7.04 -23.85 0.38
C SER A 54 6.04 -22.74 0.71
N VAL A 55 6.53 -21.56 1.10
CA VAL A 55 5.70 -20.38 1.40
C VAL A 55 4.95 -19.91 0.15
N LEU A 56 5.62 -19.80 -1.00
CA LEU A 56 4.98 -19.40 -2.26
C LEU A 56 3.93 -20.40 -2.71
N THR A 57 4.17 -21.71 -2.48
CA THR A 57 3.19 -22.76 -2.77
C THR A 57 1.93 -22.60 -1.93
N GLU A 58 2.08 -22.29 -0.64
CA GLU A 58 0.93 -22.07 0.25
C GLU A 58 0.19 -20.77 -0.08
N ILE A 59 0.90 -19.69 -0.38
CA ILE A 59 0.30 -18.45 -0.86
C ILE A 59 -0.53 -18.67 -2.12
N LYS A 60 -0.04 -19.48 -3.07
CA LYS A 60 -0.81 -19.85 -4.25
C LYS A 60 -2.13 -20.55 -3.91
N LYS A 61 -2.12 -21.48 -2.95
CA LYS A 61 -3.35 -22.14 -2.49
C LYS A 61 -4.31 -21.14 -1.83
N ILE A 62 -3.80 -20.20 -1.03
CA ILE A 62 -4.60 -19.15 -0.40
C ILE A 62 -5.27 -18.26 -1.46
N ILE A 63 -4.52 -17.82 -2.48
CA ILE A 63 -5.06 -17.03 -3.59
C ILE A 63 -6.17 -17.80 -4.33
N LEU A 64 -5.93 -19.07 -4.64
CA LEU A 64 -6.92 -19.90 -5.30
C LEU A 64 -8.18 -20.12 -4.43
N TYR A 65 -7.98 -20.28 -3.11
CA TYR A 65 -9.09 -20.41 -2.16
C TYR A 65 -9.95 -19.14 -2.11
N ALA A 66 -9.33 -17.97 -2.05
CA ALA A 66 -10.05 -16.70 -2.10
C ALA A 66 -10.85 -16.53 -3.40
N LYS A 67 -10.26 -16.91 -4.53
CA LYS A 67 -10.94 -16.91 -5.84
C LYS A 67 -12.14 -17.85 -5.90
N ASP A 68 -12.02 -19.04 -5.33
CA ASP A 68 -13.15 -20.00 -5.24
C ASP A 68 -14.31 -19.41 -4.43
N LYS A 69 -14.03 -18.59 -3.43
CA LYS A 69 -15.03 -17.84 -2.67
C LYS A 69 -15.57 -16.60 -3.39
N GLY A 70 -15.04 -16.25 -4.56
CA GLY A 70 -15.40 -15.05 -5.31
C GLY A 70 -14.85 -13.76 -4.69
N ILE A 71 -13.75 -13.85 -3.95
CA ILE A 71 -13.09 -12.71 -3.30
C ILE A 71 -11.84 -12.33 -4.11
N LYS A 72 -11.68 -11.04 -4.43
CA LYS A 72 -10.49 -10.51 -5.08
C LYS A 72 -9.36 -10.30 -4.06
N THR A 73 -8.14 -10.53 -4.51
CA THR A 73 -6.95 -10.51 -3.67
C THR A 73 -6.03 -9.33 -3.98
N ILE A 74 -5.57 -8.63 -2.96
CA ILE A 74 -4.55 -7.59 -3.04
C ILE A 74 -3.31 -8.13 -2.33
N GLY A 75 -2.17 -8.20 -3.02
CA GLY A 75 -0.89 -8.62 -2.44
C GLY A 75 -0.05 -7.41 -2.06
N THR A 76 0.35 -7.32 -0.80
CA THR A 76 1.19 -6.26 -0.26
C THR A 76 2.40 -6.89 0.44
N ASN A 77 3.60 -6.44 0.11
CA ASN A 77 4.84 -6.84 0.76
C ASN A 77 5.67 -5.59 1.09
N ARG A 78 5.52 -5.06 2.31
CA ARG A 78 6.15 -3.81 2.72
C ARG A 78 7.54 -4.03 3.29
N ASP A 79 8.37 -3.00 3.17
CA ASP A 79 9.65 -2.94 3.85
C ASP A 79 9.47 -2.37 5.26
N ALA A 80 9.89 -3.14 6.29
CA ALA A 80 9.83 -2.70 7.68
C ALA A 80 10.66 -1.42 7.93
N PHE A 81 11.76 -1.24 7.20
CA PHE A 81 12.57 -0.02 7.24
C PHE A 81 11.81 1.19 6.70
N TYR A 82 11.02 1.00 5.65
CA TYR A 82 10.16 2.03 5.08
C TYR A 82 9.11 2.53 6.09
N GLU A 83 8.49 1.63 6.83
CA GLU A 83 7.49 1.99 7.85
C GLU A 83 8.10 2.77 9.02
N SER A 84 9.36 2.49 9.39
CA SER A 84 10.01 3.08 10.57
C SER A 84 10.73 4.41 10.33
N ASN A 85 11.19 4.70 9.12
CA ASN A 85 12.15 5.78 8.86
C ASN A 85 11.70 6.89 7.91
N ARG A 86 10.47 6.85 7.42
CA ARG A 86 10.02 7.82 6.42
C ARG A 86 9.69 9.19 7.01
N ARG A 87 10.51 10.22 6.68
CA ARG A 87 10.32 11.63 7.06
C ARG A 87 10.59 12.64 5.94
N VAL A 88 10.89 12.20 4.73
CA VAL A 88 11.32 13.11 3.67
C VAL A 88 10.19 13.32 2.68
N SER A 89 9.66 14.55 2.59
CA SER A 89 8.60 14.89 1.64
C SER A 89 9.05 14.76 0.19
N PHE A 90 8.10 14.59 -0.73
CA PHE A 90 8.36 14.57 -2.18
C PHE A 90 9.12 15.83 -2.66
N LEU A 91 8.76 17.00 -2.11
CA LEU A 91 9.43 18.26 -2.43
C LEU A 91 10.88 18.29 -1.96
N GLU A 92 11.17 17.70 -0.80
CA GLU A 92 12.55 17.57 -0.33
C GLU A 92 13.35 16.62 -1.21
N LYS A 93 12.76 15.49 -1.63
CA LYS A 93 13.38 14.56 -2.60
C LYS A 93 13.68 15.28 -3.93
N GLN A 94 12.76 16.11 -4.44
CA GLN A 94 13.01 16.90 -5.64
C GLN A 94 14.08 17.98 -5.44
N LYS A 95 14.13 18.64 -4.28
CA LYS A 95 15.21 19.58 -3.95
C LYS A 95 16.58 18.89 -3.90
N PHE A 96 16.64 17.67 -3.37
CA PHE A 96 17.86 16.85 -3.39
C PHE A 96 18.23 16.41 -4.81
N ALA A 97 17.27 15.96 -5.61
CA ALA A 97 17.50 15.59 -7.01
C ALA A 97 17.96 16.79 -7.85
N LYS A 98 17.35 17.97 -7.65
CA LYS A 98 17.77 19.22 -8.32
C LYS A 98 19.17 19.65 -7.91
N ARG A 99 19.48 19.62 -6.60
CA ARG A 99 20.84 19.91 -6.10
C ARG A 99 21.88 18.93 -6.65
N ARG A 100 21.52 17.69 -6.91
CA ARG A 100 22.39 16.68 -7.53
C ARG A 100 22.69 17.02 -8.99
N ASN A 101 21.68 17.45 -9.74
CA ASN A 101 21.87 17.90 -11.12
C ASN A 101 22.65 19.23 -11.19
N ASP A 102 22.41 20.15 -10.22
CA ASP A 102 23.14 21.42 -10.12
C ASP A 102 24.59 21.20 -9.64
N ALA A 103 24.85 20.16 -8.81
CA ALA A 103 26.20 19.82 -8.32
C ALA A 103 27.06 19.07 -9.36
N GLU A 104 26.46 18.41 -10.35
CA GLU A 104 27.20 17.89 -11.52
C GLU A 104 27.70 19.03 -12.45
N ILE A 105 27.24 20.27 -12.24
CA ILE A 105 27.66 21.47 -12.95
C ILE A 105 28.75 22.24 -12.19
N GLU A 106 28.89 22.03 -10.87
CA GLU A 106 29.95 22.62 -10.02
C GLU A 106 30.88 21.50 -9.50
N GLU A 107 31.90 21.15 -10.28
CA GLU A 107 33.08 20.44 -9.74
C GLU A 107 33.80 21.34 -8.74
N ASN A 108 33.55 21.15 -7.43
CA ASN A 108 34.56 21.17 -6.35
C ASN A 108 33.91 21.29 -4.95
N GLY A 109 34.16 20.30 -4.11
CA GLY A 109 34.20 20.44 -2.66
C GLY A 109 32.95 20.12 -1.85
N GLY A 110 32.81 18.88 -1.35
CA GLY A 110 31.82 18.55 -0.33
C GLY A 110 31.56 17.04 -0.09
N LYS A 111 32.59 16.33 0.37
CA LYS A 111 32.50 14.88 0.65
C LYS A 111 31.62 14.46 1.84
N SER A 112 30.99 15.38 2.58
CA SER A 112 30.37 15.08 3.87
C SER A 112 28.86 14.75 3.81
N THR A 113 28.13 15.28 2.85
CA THR A 113 26.67 15.07 2.74
C THR A 113 26.28 13.89 1.84
N LEU A 114 27.16 13.47 0.93
CA LEU A 114 26.91 12.32 0.05
C LEU A 114 26.83 10.98 0.81
N ASN A 115 27.61 10.83 1.89
CA ASN A 115 27.66 9.57 2.65
C ASN A 115 26.40 9.31 3.47
N ALA A 116 25.68 10.33 3.90
CA ALA A 116 24.43 10.16 4.64
C ALA A 116 23.26 9.73 3.71
N VAL A 117 23.20 10.31 2.51
CA VAL A 117 22.15 9.98 1.51
C VAL A 117 22.40 8.61 0.87
N ASN A 118 23.67 8.27 0.61
CA ASN A 118 24.03 6.96 0.06
C ASN A 118 23.82 5.83 1.08
N ASN A 119 23.93 6.09 2.38
CA ASN A 119 23.60 5.10 3.41
C ASN A 119 22.08 4.85 3.54
N ILE A 120 21.24 5.85 3.32
CA ILE A 120 19.77 5.69 3.32
C ILE A 120 19.32 4.90 2.08
N ASN A 121 19.84 5.24 0.91
CA ASN A 121 19.53 4.53 -0.34
C ASN A 121 20.18 3.14 -0.39
N GLY A 122 21.34 2.94 0.23
CA GLY A 122 22.05 1.66 0.26
C GLY A 122 21.35 0.59 1.11
N ALA A 123 20.70 0.97 2.21
CA ALA A 123 20.00 0.02 3.06
C ALA A 123 18.63 -0.41 2.46
N ALA A 124 17.90 0.52 1.84
CA ALA A 124 16.64 0.21 1.13
C ALA A 124 16.88 -0.63 -0.12
N SER A 125 18.01 -0.47 -0.81
CA SER A 125 18.27 -1.14 -2.09
C SER A 125 18.66 -2.62 -1.98
N GLN A 126 19.03 -3.13 -0.82
CA GLN A 126 19.44 -4.54 -0.67
C GLN A 126 18.27 -5.51 -0.60
N HIS A 127 17.13 -5.11 -0.02
CA HIS A 127 15.92 -5.94 0.09
C HIS A 127 14.91 -5.70 -1.04
N GLU A 128 15.03 -4.60 -1.78
CA GLU A 128 14.10 -4.21 -2.82
C GLU A 128 13.95 -5.25 -3.95
N PRO A 129 15.06 -5.81 -4.51
CA PRO A 129 14.96 -6.84 -5.55
C PRO A 129 14.19 -8.09 -5.08
N GLU A 130 14.34 -8.49 -3.82
CA GLU A 130 13.67 -9.66 -3.25
C GLU A 130 12.17 -9.41 -3.07
N ARG A 131 11.77 -8.23 -2.57
CA ARG A 131 10.36 -7.85 -2.44
C ARG A 131 9.63 -7.84 -3.78
N ILE A 132 10.23 -7.20 -4.78
CA ILE A 132 9.67 -7.14 -6.14
C ILE A 132 9.61 -8.53 -6.77
N LYS A 133 10.63 -9.36 -6.58
CA LYS A 133 10.64 -10.76 -7.03
C LYS A 133 9.48 -11.54 -6.40
N PHE A 134 9.28 -11.40 -5.10
CA PHE A 134 8.20 -12.07 -4.38
C PHE A 134 6.82 -11.65 -4.90
N LEU A 135 6.58 -10.35 -5.08
CA LEU A 135 5.33 -9.84 -5.65
C LEU A 135 5.10 -10.34 -7.08
N LYS A 136 6.15 -10.43 -7.90
CA LYS A 136 6.06 -11.05 -9.22
C LYS A 136 5.65 -12.52 -9.15
N SER A 137 6.18 -13.28 -8.19
CA SER A 137 5.75 -14.67 -7.95
C SER A 137 4.29 -14.76 -7.50
N ALA A 138 3.80 -13.81 -6.69
CA ALA A 138 2.38 -13.72 -6.34
C ALA A 138 1.49 -13.39 -7.55
N ILE A 139 1.97 -12.54 -8.47
CA ILE A 139 1.30 -12.26 -9.74
C ILE A 139 1.19 -13.55 -10.59
N GLU A 140 2.27 -14.31 -10.71
CA GLU A 140 2.26 -15.60 -11.40
C GLU A 140 1.36 -16.64 -10.73
N ALA A 141 1.21 -16.56 -9.41
CA ALA A 141 0.24 -17.36 -8.66
C ALA A 141 -1.21 -16.91 -8.87
N GLY A 142 -1.42 -15.77 -9.52
CA GLY A 142 -2.73 -15.26 -9.92
C GLY A 142 -3.34 -14.25 -8.95
N ILE A 143 -2.56 -13.50 -8.17
CA ILE A 143 -3.07 -12.37 -7.39
C ILE A 143 -3.78 -11.38 -8.31
N ASP A 144 -4.89 -10.79 -7.85
CA ASP A 144 -5.67 -9.88 -8.71
C ASP A 144 -5.05 -8.48 -8.76
N ILE A 145 -4.51 -7.99 -7.63
CA ILE A 145 -3.95 -6.65 -7.49
C ILE A 145 -2.65 -6.74 -6.67
N CYS A 146 -1.60 -5.98 -7.04
CA CYS A 146 -0.40 -5.79 -6.23
C CYS A 146 -0.25 -4.35 -5.77
N ASP A 147 0.12 -4.14 -4.51
CA ASP A 147 0.43 -2.84 -3.92
C ASP A 147 1.96 -2.66 -3.82
N ILE A 148 2.50 -1.67 -4.53
CA ILE A 148 3.90 -1.25 -4.45
C ILE A 148 4.01 0.24 -4.13
N GLU A 149 5.09 0.61 -3.43
CA GLU A 149 5.30 2.00 -2.99
C GLU A 149 5.85 2.86 -4.15
N LEU A 150 5.15 3.98 -4.41
CA LEU A 150 5.50 4.93 -5.48
C LEU A 150 6.77 5.73 -5.18
N ASP A 151 6.99 6.06 -3.93
CA ASP A 151 7.93 7.12 -3.55
C ASP A 151 9.30 6.62 -3.10
N ILE A 152 9.49 5.31 -2.97
CA ILE A 152 10.77 4.69 -2.64
C ILE A 152 11.39 3.94 -3.81
N LEU A 153 10.57 3.48 -4.77
CA LEU A 153 11.04 2.73 -5.92
C LEU A 153 11.62 3.64 -7.01
N GLU A 154 12.62 3.14 -7.72
CA GLU A 154 13.09 3.79 -8.94
C GLU A 154 12.00 3.78 -10.02
N ARG A 155 11.89 4.87 -10.78
CA ARG A 155 10.88 5.02 -11.83
C ARG A 155 10.89 3.87 -12.85
N LYS A 156 12.09 3.36 -13.18
CA LYS A 156 12.24 2.21 -14.07
C LYS A 156 11.64 0.94 -13.46
N THR A 157 11.92 0.67 -12.19
CA THR A 157 11.37 -0.50 -11.46
C THR A 157 9.84 -0.46 -11.43
N ILE A 158 9.25 0.72 -11.15
CA ILE A 158 7.79 0.90 -11.17
C ILE A 158 7.22 0.55 -12.55
N LYS A 159 7.79 1.11 -13.61
CA LYS A 159 7.33 0.87 -14.97
C LYS A 159 7.43 -0.60 -15.36
N ASP A 160 8.59 -1.20 -15.16
CA ASP A 160 8.84 -2.62 -15.49
C ASP A 160 7.90 -3.55 -14.69
N PHE A 161 7.55 -3.17 -13.44
CA PHE A 161 6.61 -3.93 -12.61
C PHE A 161 5.18 -3.84 -13.11
N ILE A 162 4.71 -2.64 -13.47
CA ILE A 162 3.35 -2.43 -13.99
C ILE A 162 3.18 -3.18 -15.33
N GLU A 163 4.14 -3.04 -16.26
CA GLU A 163 4.11 -3.76 -17.52
C GLU A 163 4.06 -5.28 -17.32
N PHE A 164 4.85 -5.81 -16.36
CA PHE A 164 4.81 -7.22 -16.00
C PHE A 164 3.44 -7.62 -15.44
N ALA A 165 2.89 -6.86 -14.47
CA ALA A 165 1.61 -7.15 -13.85
C ALA A 165 0.47 -7.16 -14.89
N HIS A 166 0.40 -6.14 -15.74
CA HIS A 166 -0.60 -6.05 -16.81
C HIS A 166 -0.48 -7.20 -17.82
N SER A 167 0.75 -7.65 -18.14
CA SER A 167 0.97 -8.81 -19.04
C SER A 167 0.37 -10.10 -18.48
N LYS A 168 0.20 -10.19 -17.15
CA LYS A 168 -0.40 -11.32 -16.42
C LYS A 168 -1.86 -11.06 -16.01
N LYS A 169 -2.45 -9.93 -16.43
CA LYS A 169 -3.81 -9.50 -16.07
C LYS A 169 -3.99 -9.18 -14.58
N SER A 170 -2.93 -8.87 -13.88
CA SER A 170 -2.96 -8.34 -12.52
C SER A 170 -2.90 -6.81 -12.56
N GLN A 171 -3.65 -6.17 -11.68
CA GLN A 171 -3.70 -4.71 -11.52
C GLN A 171 -2.67 -4.22 -10.51
N VAL A 172 -2.36 -2.92 -10.51
CA VAL A 172 -1.35 -2.34 -9.63
C VAL A 172 -1.91 -1.14 -8.86
N ILE A 173 -1.71 -1.17 -7.54
CA ILE A 173 -1.83 -0.01 -6.67
C ILE A 173 -0.45 0.63 -6.53
N LEU A 174 -0.31 1.91 -6.87
CA LEU A 174 0.83 2.72 -6.46
C LEU A 174 0.48 3.45 -5.16
N SER A 175 1.18 3.10 -4.08
CA SER A 175 0.86 3.59 -2.74
C SER A 175 1.90 4.54 -2.18
N VAL A 176 1.42 5.47 -1.35
CA VAL A 176 2.24 6.40 -0.58
C VAL A 176 1.69 6.48 0.84
N HIS A 177 2.57 6.36 1.84
CA HIS A 177 2.19 6.39 3.25
C HIS A 177 3.04 7.40 4.01
N ASP A 178 2.43 8.11 4.97
CA ASP A 178 3.17 8.85 5.99
C ASP A 178 2.78 8.33 7.39
N PHE A 179 3.69 7.59 8.01
CA PHE A 179 3.48 7.00 9.34
C PHE A 179 3.73 7.99 10.49
N ASN A 180 4.27 9.18 10.20
CA ASN A 180 4.66 10.16 11.21
C ASN A 180 3.89 11.48 11.12
N GLY A 181 3.07 11.66 10.09
CA GLY A 181 2.36 12.90 9.86
C GLY A 181 1.39 12.83 8.70
N ARG A 182 1.23 13.96 8.02
CA ARG A 182 0.37 14.07 6.84
C ARG A 182 1.17 14.49 5.61
N ILE A 183 0.75 14.01 4.47
CA ILE A 183 1.21 14.46 3.14
C ILE A 183 0.44 15.73 2.78
N ASP A 184 1.12 16.77 2.34
CA ASP A 184 0.48 18.00 1.90
C ASP A 184 -0.38 17.76 0.64
N LEU A 185 -1.44 18.58 0.48
CA LEU A 185 -2.35 18.48 -0.66
C LEU A 185 -1.63 18.55 -2.00
N LEU A 186 -0.64 19.44 -2.13
CA LEU A 186 0.13 19.58 -3.36
C LEU A 186 0.93 18.32 -3.69
N ASP A 187 1.56 17.71 -2.68
CA ASP A 187 2.30 16.47 -2.85
C ASP A 187 1.36 15.30 -3.15
N ALA A 188 0.20 15.23 -2.51
CA ALA A 188 -0.82 14.22 -2.82
C ALA A 188 -1.29 14.28 -4.28
N VAL A 189 -1.51 15.49 -4.80
CA VAL A 189 -1.87 15.70 -6.22
C VAL A 189 -0.74 15.28 -7.15
N LYS A 190 0.53 15.60 -6.82
CA LYS A 190 1.67 15.16 -7.63
C LYS A 190 1.81 13.65 -7.68
N TYR A 191 1.69 12.97 -6.54
CA TYR A 191 1.71 11.50 -6.49
C TYR A 191 0.58 10.87 -7.30
N TYR A 192 -0.61 11.48 -7.25
CA TYR A 192 -1.74 11.03 -8.07
C TYR A 192 -1.46 11.17 -9.57
N LEU A 193 -0.89 12.31 -10.00
CA LEU A 193 -0.51 12.55 -11.40
C LEU A 193 0.65 11.63 -11.84
N ASP A 194 1.62 11.36 -10.96
CA ASP A 194 2.68 10.38 -11.22
C ASP A 194 2.10 8.97 -11.38
N SER A 195 1.13 8.57 -10.55
CA SER A 195 0.45 7.27 -10.70
C SER A 195 -0.27 7.15 -12.04
N SER A 196 -0.91 8.23 -12.50
CA SER A 196 -1.51 8.30 -13.83
C SER A 196 -0.46 8.26 -14.96
N TYR A 197 0.72 8.85 -14.75
CA TYR A 197 1.83 8.79 -15.71
C TYR A 197 2.37 7.37 -15.89
N PHE A 198 2.42 6.59 -14.80
CA PHE A 198 2.85 5.20 -14.83
C PHE A 198 1.76 4.22 -15.31
N GLU A 199 0.54 4.71 -15.58
CA GLU A 199 -0.60 3.88 -15.97
C GLU A 199 -1.00 2.85 -14.90
N ALA A 200 -0.85 3.23 -13.61
CA ALA A 200 -1.35 2.43 -12.51
C ALA A 200 -2.89 2.36 -12.52
N ASP A 201 -3.45 1.25 -12.06
CA ASP A 201 -4.90 1.08 -11.96
C ASP A 201 -5.47 1.82 -10.76
N TYR A 202 -4.69 1.88 -9.67
CA TYR A 202 -5.08 2.54 -8.42
C TYR A 202 -3.95 3.40 -7.87
N PHE A 203 -4.33 4.51 -7.26
CA PHE A 203 -3.47 5.33 -6.41
C PHE A 203 -3.93 5.19 -4.96
N LYS A 204 -3.02 4.91 -4.04
CA LYS A 204 -3.33 4.83 -2.61
C LYS A 204 -2.49 5.83 -1.82
N LEU A 205 -3.15 6.57 -0.93
CA LEU A 205 -2.49 7.48 0.00
C LEU A 205 -3.04 7.29 1.41
N SER A 206 -2.14 7.16 2.37
CA SER A 206 -2.52 7.02 3.77
C SER A 206 -1.65 7.88 4.68
N ASP A 207 -2.31 8.81 5.39
CA ASP A 207 -1.69 9.72 6.36
C ASP A 207 -1.86 9.21 7.79
N THR A 208 -0.97 9.57 8.70
CA THR A 208 -1.22 9.46 10.14
C THR A 208 -2.03 10.65 10.61
N VAL A 209 -3.20 10.38 11.20
CA VAL A 209 -4.16 11.38 11.66
C VAL A 209 -4.10 11.50 13.19
N ILE A 210 -3.65 12.65 13.66
CA ILE A 210 -3.46 12.96 15.08
C ILE A 210 -4.45 14.03 15.55
N SER A 211 -4.76 14.99 14.68
CA SER A 211 -5.62 16.14 14.96
C SER A 211 -6.91 16.14 14.13
N ASP A 212 -7.82 17.05 14.41
CA ASP A 212 -9.04 17.25 13.62
C ASP A 212 -8.72 17.92 12.28
N GLU A 213 -7.68 18.76 12.24
CA GLU A 213 -7.15 19.34 11.00
C GLU A 213 -6.62 18.26 10.05
N ASP A 214 -6.04 17.17 10.58
CA ASP A 214 -5.59 16.05 9.75
C ASP A 214 -6.79 15.30 9.13
N VAL A 215 -7.90 15.15 9.89
CA VAL A 215 -9.15 14.59 9.37
C VAL A 215 -9.68 15.42 8.20
N LEU A 216 -9.70 16.75 8.37
CA LEU A 216 -10.11 17.68 7.30
C LEU A 216 -9.18 17.59 6.09
N SER A 217 -7.87 17.49 6.31
CA SER A 217 -6.87 17.36 5.25
C SER A 217 -7.07 16.07 4.42
N VAL A 218 -7.44 14.95 5.05
CA VAL A 218 -7.79 13.71 4.31
C VAL A 218 -9.02 13.95 3.42
N SER A 219 -10.04 14.62 3.94
CA SER A 219 -11.26 14.94 3.18
C SER A 219 -10.96 15.88 2.00
N GLU A 220 -10.13 16.90 2.21
CA GLU A 220 -9.70 17.84 1.17
C GLU A 220 -8.98 17.13 0.01
N LYS A 221 -8.07 16.19 0.33
CA LYS A 221 -7.37 15.37 -0.68
C LYS A 221 -8.35 14.53 -1.50
N ASN A 222 -9.31 13.85 -0.84
CA ASN A 222 -10.35 13.09 -1.54
C ASN A 222 -11.13 13.95 -2.51
N ILE A 223 -11.62 15.10 -2.06
CA ILE A 223 -12.42 16.04 -2.89
C ILE A 223 -11.58 16.56 -4.07
N LYS A 224 -10.33 16.96 -3.81
CA LYS A 224 -9.45 17.50 -4.84
C LYS A 224 -9.11 16.48 -5.91
N ILE A 225 -8.74 15.26 -5.50
CA ILE A 225 -8.37 14.19 -6.44
C ILE A 225 -9.60 13.72 -7.24
N ARG A 226 -10.76 13.61 -6.60
CA ARG A 226 -12.03 13.35 -7.30
C ARG A 226 -12.32 14.41 -8.36
N SER A 227 -12.12 15.70 -8.03
CA SER A 227 -12.30 16.80 -8.98
C SER A 227 -11.38 16.70 -10.19
N ILE A 228 -10.10 16.36 -9.98
CA ILE A 228 -9.13 16.16 -11.06
C ILE A 228 -9.54 14.97 -11.93
N LYS A 229 -9.91 13.85 -11.34
CA LYS A 229 -10.38 12.66 -12.06
C LYS A 229 -11.60 12.95 -12.92
N SER A 230 -12.56 13.72 -12.39
CA SER A 230 -13.81 14.05 -13.11
C SER A 230 -13.64 15.08 -14.22
N ALA A 231 -12.63 15.96 -14.14
CA ALA A 231 -12.39 17.02 -15.12
C ALA A 231 -11.49 16.57 -16.29
N GLY A 232 -10.84 15.41 -16.19
CA GLY A 232 -9.88 14.95 -17.18
C GLY A 232 -10.54 14.19 -18.33
N GLU A 233 -10.07 14.45 -19.56
CA GLU A 233 -10.37 13.61 -20.73
C GLU A 233 -9.56 12.32 -20.73
N LYS A 234 -8.48 12.26 -19.94
CA LYS A 234 -7.60 11.11 -19.78
C LYS A 234 -8.17 10.12 -18.77
N VAL A 235 -7.91 8.83 -18.96
CA VAL A 235 -8.19 7.81 -17.97
C VAL A 235 -7.22 7.98 -16.79
N PHE A 236 -7.77 8.28 -15.63
CA PHE A 236 -7.01 8.39 -14.37
C PHE A 236 -7.20 7.13 -13.53
N PRO A 237 -6.22 6.76 -12.68
CA PRO A 237 -6.39 5.65 -11.75
C PRO A 237 -7.55 5.90 -10.77
N GLU A 238 -8.17 4.84 -10.30
CA GLU A 238 -9.01 4.91 -9.11
C GLU A 238 -8.17 5.34 -7.92
N PHE A 239 -8.76 6.03 -6.94
CA PHE A 239 -7.99 6.48 -5.78
C PHE A 239 -8.52 5.91 -4.47
N ILE A 240 -7.60 5.71 -3.52
CA ILE A 240 -7.84 5.14 -2.20
C ILE A 240 -7.14 6.06 -1.20
N ILE A 241 -7.88 6.94 -0.51
CA ILE A 241 -7.29 7.93 0.39
C ILE A 241 -8.00 7.88 1.74
N PHE A 242 -7.24 7.60 2.82
CA PHE A 242 -7.77 7.53 4.19
C PHE A 242 -6.64 7.82 5.19
N GLY A 243 -7.05 8.05 6.45
CA GLY A 243 -6.14 8.23 7.57
C GLY A 243 -5.88 6.96 8.37
N MET A 244 -4.68 6.86 8.93
CA MET A 244 -4.28 5.90 9.95
C MET A 244 -4.40 6.50 11.35
N GLY A 245 -4.32 5.64 12.38
CA GLY A 245 -4.44 6.05 13.77
C GLY A 245 -5.89 6.14 14.25
N LYS A 246 -6.07 6.38 15.56
CA LYS A 246 -7.40 6.35 16.21
C LYS A 246 -8.37 7.37 15.60
N LYS A 247 -7.91 8.60 15.34
CA LYS A 247 -8.73 9.62 14.65
C LYS A 247 -8.91 9.33 13.17
N GLY A 248 -7.96 8.64 12.55
CA GLY A 248 -8.03 8.21 11.15
C GLY A 248 -9.19 7.24 10.88
N ALA A 249 -9.68 6.52 11.88
CA ALA A 249 -10.86 5.66 11.75
C ALA A 249 -12.08 6.41 11.19
N LEU A 250 -12.27 7.67 11.59
CA LEU A 250 -13.36 8.52 11.10
C LEU A 250 -13.28 8.76 9.57
N THR A 251 -12.08 8.78 9.04
CA THR A 251 -11.86 9.07 7.61
C THR A 251 -12.18 7.87 6.71
N ARG A 252 -12.24 6.64 7.22
CA ARG A 252 -12.45 5.44 6.40
C ARG A 252 -13.84 5.42 5.76
N ALA A 253 -14.87 5.75 6.53
CA ALA A 253 -16.22 5.86 6.01
C ALA A 253 -16.41 7.13 5.17
N SER A 254 -15.94 8.30 5.66
CA SER A 254 -16.09 9.57 4.93
C SER A 254 -15.32 9.59 3.61
N SER A 255 -14.19 8.90 3.51
CA SER A 255 -13.43 8.78 2.26
C SER A 255 -14.23 8.04 1.18
N LEU A 256 -14.94 6.97 1.51
CA LEU A 256 -15.83 6.28 0.56
C LEU A 256 -16.92 7.22 0.03
N ILE A 257 -17.55 8.01 0.90
CA ILE A 257 -18.55 9.03 0.50
C ILE A 257 -17.91 10.07 -0.42
N ASN A 258 -16.66 10.43 -0.19
CA ASN A 258 -15.92 11.39 -0.98
C ASN A 258 -15.28 10.82 -2.26
N GLY A 259 -15.53 9.54 -2.59
CA GLY A 259 -15.15 8.92 -3.86
C GLY A 259 -13.91 8.03 -3.80
N SER A 260 -13.36 7.74 -2.62
CA SER A 260 -12.35 6.68 -2.46
C SER A 260 -12.92 5.34 -2.91
N TYR A 261 -12.16 4.61 -3.73
CA TYR A 261 -12.63 3.37 -4.36
C TYR A 261 -12.93 2.25 -3.35
N LEU A 262 -12.09 2.14 -2.31
CA LEU A 262 -12.27 1.18 -1.23
C LEU A 262 -11.74 1.71 0.11
N ALA A 263 -12.09 1.05 1.20
CA ALA A 263 -11.52 1.27 2.51
C ALA A 263 -11.05 -0.06 3.13
N TYR A 264 -10.02 0.02 3.98
CA TYR A 264 -9.41 -1.13 4.65
C TYR A 264 -10.03 -1.35 6.03
N CYS A 265 -10.65 -2.51 6.22
CA CYS A 265 -11.23 -2.96 7.49
C CYS A 265 -10.28 -3.88 8.24
N SER A 266 -10.50 -4.03 9.54
CA SER A 266 -9.86 -5.05 10.37
C SER A 266 -10.44 -6.44 10.10
N SER A 267 -9.72 -7.44 10.60
CA SER A 267 -10.19 -8.82 10.70
C SER A 267 -10.08 -9.26 12.18
N PRO A 268 -10.91 -10.20 12.65
CA PRO A 268 -10.77 -10.76 13.99
C PRO A 268 -9.48 -11.58 14.17
N PHE A 269 -8.80 -11.90 13.07
CA PHE A 269 -7.53 -12.63 13.06
C PHE A 269 -6.29 -11.74 13.16
N GLY A 270 -6.45 -10.41 13.14
CA GLY A 270 -5.36 -9.45 13.31
C GLY A 270 -5.67 -8.07 12.76
N ILE A 271 -5.05 -7.06 13.36
CA ILE A 271 -5.08 -5.67 12.91
C ILE A 271 -3.76 -5.40 12.19
N THR A 272 -3.82 -4.93 10.95
CA THR A 272 -2.64 -4.67 10.11
C THR A 272 -2.24 -3.20 10.08
N ALA A 273 -3.13 -2.30 10.50
CA ALA A 273 -2.86 -0.87 10.61
C ALA A 273 -3.73 -0.22 11.69
N PRO A 274 -3.22 0.78 12.44
CA PRO A 274 -4.00 1.51 13.43
C PRO A 274 -5.25 2.17 12.82
N GLY A 275 -6.36 2.14 13.55
CA GLY A 275 -7.62 2.79 13.13
C GLY A 275 -8.45 1.98 12.13
N GLN A 276 -8.11 0.73 11.88
CA GLN A 276 -9.00 -0.18 11.16
C GLN A 276 -10.22 -0.50 12.03
N ILE A 277 -11.40 -0.50 11.41
CA ILE A 277 -12.69 -0.80 12.03
C ILE A 277 -13.25 -2.09 11.44
N ASP A 278 -14.18 -2.71 12.15
CA ASP A 278 -14.85 -3.92 11.69
C ASP A 278 -15.61 -3.67 10.37
N PRO A 279 -15.71 -4.65 9.47
CA PRO A 279 -16.47 -4.52 8.22
C PRO A 279 -17.94 -4.14 8.41
N ASP A 280 -18.63 -4.71 9.41
CA ASP A 280 -20.03 -4.41 9.68
C ASP A 280 -20.21 -2.96 10.17
N ASP A 281 -19.34 -2.49 11.08
CA ASP A 281 -19.34 -1.12 11.57
C ASP A 281 -19.09 -0.12 10.44
N LEU A 282 -18.14 -0.43 9.55
CA LEU A 282 -17.89 0.40 8.38
C LEU A 282 -19.11 0.44 7.45
N TYR A 283 -19.70 -0.71 7.15
CA TYR A 283 -20.86 -0.82 6.28
C TYR A 283 -22.05 -0.02 6.82
N GLU A 284 -22.42 -0.20 8.11
CA GLU A 284 -23.53 0.52 8.70
C GLU A 284 -23.27 2.04 8.81
N THR A 285 -22.01 2.46 9.05
CA THR A 285 -21.62 3.87 9.05
C THR A 285 -21.80 4.48 7.65
N VAL A 286 -21.29 3.84 6.60
CA VAL A 286 -21.43 4.32 5.21
C VAL A 286 -22.89 4.36 4.78
N LYS A 287 -23.67 3.35 5.14
CA LYS A 287 -25.11 3.29 4.86
C LYS A 287 -25.89 4.41 5.56
N PHE A 288 -25.55 4.71 6.80
CA PHE A 288 -26.13 5.84 7.54
C PHE A 288 -25.79 7.17 6.86
N LEU A 289 -24.52 7.41 6.57
CA LEU A 289 -24.06 8.65 5.92
C LEU A 289 -24.70 8.85 4.52
N ASN A 290 -24.83 7.80 3.74
CA ASN A 290 -25.48 7.86 2.41
C ASN A 290 -26.98 8.23 2.49
N LYS A 291 -27.67 7.80 3.55
CA LYS A 291 -29.08 8.18 3.76
C LYS A 291 -29.26 9.64 4.14
N THR A 292 -28.28 10.20 4.85
CA THR A 292 -28.33 11.61 5.31
C THR A 292 -27.86 12.60 4.25
N ALA A 293 -27.17 12.13 3.20
CA ALA A 293 -26.65 12.94 2.11
C ALA A 293 -27.66 13.08 0.93
N GLN A 294 -28.80 12.39 0.97
CA GLN A 294 -29.93 12.51 0.04
C GLN A 294 -30.97 13.51 0.57
#